data_1ec91fff84d159581efbb1fbe1c12011
#
_entry.id   1ec91fff84d159581efbb1fbe1c12011
#
_cell.length_a   1.000
_cell.length_b   1.000
_cell.length_c   1.000
_cell.angle_alpha   90.00
_cell.angle_beta   90.00
_cell.angle_gamma   90.00
#
_symmetry.space_group_name_H-M   'P 1'
#
loop_
_entity.id
_entity.type
_entity.pdbx_description
1 polymer ?
#
loop_
_entity_poly.entity_id
_entity_poly.type
_entity_poly.pdbx_seq_one_letter_code
_entity_poly.pdbx_strand_id
1 'polypeptide(L)'
;MEYDNSLNQSQLAEVPLLIIAVRTLEKEGKQSAARKYQRSFFDVAETPAFMKELGLLGEKFTIPYGAISRHFGKDEDHELTEEEWSSLSEAVQTPFAITKYYTNRSRQCQRGYRIYTNIPKSNGYIVLGVDLKRINQGKGKPFRLINSITTIFGKDGNITEFEEIIFFCNSPLLVTSTLVNRHY
;
A
#
# COMPACT_ATOMS: atom_id res chain seq x y z
N MET A 1 -8.29 37.80 -11.49
CA MET A 1 -8.85 36.82 -10.54
C MET A 1 -7.66 36.26 -9.78
N GLU A 2 -7.40 36.80 -8.60
CA GLU A 2 -6.36 36.31 -7.70
C GLU A 2 -6.86 35.03 -7.04
N TYR A 3 -6.18 33.93 -7.22
CA TYR A 3 -6.42 32.70 -6.46
C TYR A 3 -5.88 32.93 -5.04
N ASP A 4 -6.80 32.98 -4.10
CA ASP A 4 -6.53 33.07 -2.66
C ASP A 4 -5.85 31.76 -2.20
N ASN A 5 -4.55 31.85 -2.01
CA ASN A 5 -3.68 30.73 -1.61
C ASN A 5 -3.49 30.64 -0.08
N SER A 6 -4.41 31.16 0.70
CA SER A 6 -4.40 31.07 2.17
C SER A 6 -5.09 29.80 2.67
N LEU A 7 -4.49 28.62 2.41
CA LEU A 7 -4.77 27.47 3.25
C LEU A 7 -4.22 27.76 4.66
N ASN A 8 -5.12 27.91 5.59
CA ASN A 8 -4.83 28.18 7.01
C ASN A 8 -3.85 27.12 7.54
N GLN A 9 -2.78 27.53 8.24
CA GLN A 9 -1.78 26.63 8.85
C GLN A 9 -2.38 25.53 9.73
N SER A 10 -3.59 25.78 10.30
CA SER A 10 -4.34 24.76 11.05
C SER A 10 -4.92 23.64 10.17
N GLN A 11 -5.25 23.90 8.91
CA GLN A 11 -5.72 22.89 7.97
C GLN A 11 -4.58 22.02 7.41
N LEU A 12 -3.35 22.55 7.35
CA LEU A 12 -2.15 21.78 6.97
C LEU A 12 -1.74 20.76 8.05
N ALA A 13 -2.15 20.93 9.31
CA ALA A 13 -1.86 19.98 10.38
C ALA A 13 -2.65 18.67 10.29
N GLU A 14 -3.72 18.63 9.50
CA GLU A 14 -4.57 17.44 9.32
C GLU A 14 -4.22 16.63 8.07
N VAL A 15 -3.41 17.16 7.14
CA VAL A 15 -3.04 16.45 5.93
C VAL A 15 -1.96 15.42 6.24
N PRO A 16 -2.17 14.12 5.95
CA PRO A 16 -1.14 13.10 6.18
C PRO A 16 0.18 13.44 5.47
N LEU A 17 1.31 13.19 6.13
CA LEU A 17 2.64 13.42 5.55
C LEU A 17 2.85 12.69 4.22
N LEU A 18 2.20 11.55 4.04
CA LEU A 18 2.15 10.81 2.77
C LEU A 18 1.62 11.70 1.63
N ILE A 19 0.49 12.36 1.85
CA ILE A 19 -0.14 13.23 0.84
C ILE A 19 0.72 14.45 0.54
N ILE A 20 1.35 15.02 1.58
CA ILE A 20 2.29 16.13 1.39
C ILE A 20 3.47 15.69 0.52
N ALA A 21 3.99 14.48 0.72
CA ALA A 21 5.07 13.94 -0.09
C ALA A 21 4.66 13.68 -1.54
N VAL A 22 3.43 13.18 -1.77
CA VAL A 22 2.84 12.98 -3.11
C VAL A 22 2.71 14.34 -3.81
N ARG A 23 2.09 15.32 -3.20
CA ARG A 23 1.95 16.69 -3.75
C ARG A 23 3.31 17.35 -4.06
N THR A 24 4.31 17.13 -3.19
CA THR A 24 5.66 17.62 -3.43
C THR A 24 6.26 16.96 -4.67
N LEU A 25 6.04 15.65 -4.84
CA LEU A 25 6.52 14.89 -5.97
C LEU A 25 5.90 15.36 -7.28
N GLU A 26 4.59 15.63 -7.29
CA GLU A 26 3.85 16.17 -8.43
C GLU A 26 4.33 17.58 -8.80
N LYS A 27 4.43 18.46 -7.82
CA LYS A 27 4.76 19.87 -8.04
C LYS A 27 6.22 20.12 -8.35
N GLU A 28 7.14 19.48 -7.63
CA GLU A 28 8.57 19.79 -7.65
C GLU A 28 9.40 18.73 -8.42
N GLY A 29 8.79 17.59 -8.76
CA GLY A 29 9.44 16.48 -9.46
C GLY A 29 10.30 15.59 -8.57
N LYS A 30 10.70 14.44 -9.15
CA LYS A 30 11.38 13.34 -8.41
C LYS A 30 12.67 13.78 -7.71
N GLN A 31 13.48 14.61 -8.33
CA GLN A 31 14.78 15.01 -7.75
C GLN A 31 14.62 15.90 -6.51
N SER A 32 13.72 16.88 -6.56
CA SER A 32 13.46 17.78 -5.45
C SER A 32 12.83 17.05 -4.27
N ALA A 33 11.78 16.26 -4.53
CA ALA A 33 11.11 15.45 -3.53
C ALA A 33 12.07 14.42 -2.89
N ALA A 34 12.98 13.81 -3.67
CA ALA A 34 13.98 12.89 -3.15
C ALA A 34 14.91 13.54 -2.13
N ARG A 35 15.34 14.80 -2.34
CA ARG A 35 16.19 15.53 -1.37
C ARG A 35 15.52 15.65 0.00
N LYS A 36 14.18 15.80 0.03
CA LYS A 36 13.40 15.92 1.27
C LYS A 36 13.09 14.59 1.90
N TYR A 37 12.74 13.57 1.10
CA TYR A 37 12.05 12.36 1.57
C TYR A 37 12.77 11.04 1.30
N GLN A 38 13.94 11.01 0.65
CA GLN A 38 14.61 9.77 0.21
C GLN A 38 14.71 8.67 1.28
N ARG A 39 14.84 9.04 2.56
CA ARG A 39 14.94 8.11 3.70
C ARG A 39 13.67 8.03 4.53
N SER A 40 12.59 8.66 4.08
CA SER A 40 11.35 8.73 4.84
C SER A 40 10.50 7.48 4.67
N PHE A 41 9.83 7.14 5.76
CA PHE A 41 8.74 6.18 5.81
C PHE A 41 7.49 6.92 6.25
N PHE A 42 6.41 6.73 5.54
CA PHE A 42 5.13 7.39 5.83
C PHE A 42 4.19 6.37 6.44
N ASP A 43 3.66 6.65 7.61
CA ASP A 43 2.64 5.82 8.25
C ASP A 43 1.35 5.91 7.43
N VAL A 44 0.76 4.76 7.15
CA VAL A 44 -0.50 4.63 6.39
C VAL A 44 -1.64 4.31 7.35
N ALA A 45 -1.48 3.25 8.15
CA ALA A 45 -2.48 2.80 9.10
C ALA A 45 -1.84 1.96 10.22
N GLU A 46 -2.53 1.86 11.36
CA GLU A 46 -2.22 0.84 12.37
C GLU A 46 -2.54 -0.55 11.80
N THR A 47 -1.77 -1.56 12.22
CA THR A 47 -2.03 -2.93 11.80
C THR A 47 -3.19 -3.51 12.61
N PRO A 48 -4.30 -3.91 11.98
CA PRO A 48 -5.43 -4.54 12.66
C PRO A 48 -5.03 -5.82 13.40
N ALA A 49 -5.68 -6.11 14.52
CA ALA A 49 -5.39 -7.27 15.35
C ALA A 49 -5.46 -8.58 14.56
N PHE A 50 -6.50 -8.77 13.75
CA PHE A 50 -6.66 -9.98 12.93
C PHE A 50 -5.51 -10.19 11.94
N MET A 51 -4.93 -9.12 11.40
CA MET A 51 -3.77 -9.23 10.50
C MET A 51 -2.51 -9.64 11.23
N LYS A 52 -2.33 -9.22 12.49
CA LYS A 52 -1.23 -9.68 13.32
C LYS A 52 -1.31 -11.18 13.57
N GLU A 53 -2.50 -11.72 13.76
CA GLU A 53 -2.77 -13.16 13.89
C GLU A 53 -2.42 -13.92 12.59
N LEU A 54 -2.56 -13.28 11.43
CA LEU A 54 -2.16 -13.82 10.13
C LEU A 54 -0.66 -13.71 9.83
N GLY A 55 0.11 -13.06 10.72
CA GLY A 55 1.57 -12.95 10.59
C GLY A 55 2.09 -11.60 10.09
N LEU A 56 1.21 -10.60 9.88
CA LEU A 56 1.64 -9.23 9.58
C LEU A 56 1.99 -8.51 10.90
N LEU A 57 3.16 -8.82 11.43
CA LEU A 57 3.57 -8.50 12.81
C LEU A 57 4.03 -7.05 13.01
N GLY A 58 4.15 -6.25 11.97
CA GLY A 58 4.49 -4.84 12.08
C GLY A 58 3.43 -4.06 12.88
N GLU A 59 3.86 -3.05 13.63
CA GLU A 59 2.95 -2.20 14.40
C GLU A 59 2.01 -1.41 13.46
N LYS A 60 2.57 -0.92 12.36
CA LYS A 60 1.88 -0.09 11.37
C LYS A 60 2.21 -0.54 9.96
N PHE A 61 1.29 -0.26 9.05
CA PHE A 61 1.60 -0.18 7.63
C PHE A 61 2.30 1.14 7.34
N THR A 62 3.43 1.04 6.65
CA THR A 62 4.20 2.21 6.23
C THR A 62 4.62 2.09 4.78
N ILE A 63 4.79 3.22 4.13
CA ILE A 63 5.24 3.29 2.75
C ILE A 63 6.59 4.02 2.69
N PRO A 64 7.66 3.44 2.16
CA PRO A 64 8.91 4.16 1.95
C PRO A 64 8.76 5.12 0.75
N TYR A 65 9.38 6.29 0.81
CA TYR A 65 9.38 7.26 -0.30
C TYR A 65 9.76 6.61 -1.64
N GLY A 66 10.71 5.69 -1.64
CA GLY A 66 11.13 4.98 -2.84
C GLY A 66 10.02 4.13 -3.49
N ALA A 67 9.02 3.68 -2.73
CA ALA A 67 7.84 3.02 -3.31
C ALA A 67 6.93 4.06 -3.98
N ILE A 68 6.64 5.19 -3.31
CA ILE A 68 5.84 6.28 -3.89
C ILE A 68 6.47 6.76 -5.20
N SER A 69 7.75 7.09 -5.18
CA SER A 69 8.49 7.63 -6.33
C SER A 69 8.54 6.68 -7.54
N ARG A 70 8.49 5.36 -7.31
CA ARG A 70 8.46 4.37 -8.39
C ARG A 70 7.12 4.28 -9.10
N HIS A 71 6.05 4.63 -8.42
CA HIS A 71 4.69 4.59 -8.98
C HIS A 71 4.30 5.89 -9.66
N PHE A 72 5.10 6.95 -9.49
CA PHE A 72 4.83 8.25 -10.07
C PHE A 72 5.30 8.34 -11.54
N GLY A 73 4.40 8.78 -12.43
CA GLY A 73 4.67 8.97 -13.87
C GLY A 73 4.83 7.65 -14.62
N LYS A 74 4.18 6.60 -14.15
CA LYS A 74 3.96 5.35 -14.88
C LYS A 74 2.64 5.42 -15.64
N ASP A 75 2.27 4.31 -16.29
CA ASP A 75 0.99 4.15 -16.96
C ASP A 75 -0.19 4.24 -15.96
N GLU A 76 -1.39 4.47 -16.48
CA GLU A 76 -2.61 4.67 -15.70
C GLU A 76 -2.92 3.53 -14.73
N ASP A 77 -2.50 2.30 -15.03
CA ASP A 77 -2.71 1.13 -14.18
C ASP A 77 -1.81 1.12 -12.93
N HIS A 78 -0.73 1.89 -12.94
CA HIS A 78 0.24 1.94 -11.85
C HIS A 78 0.28 3.28 -11.12
N GLU A 79 -0.19 4.35 -11.74
CA GLU A 79 -0.25 5.66 -11.11
C GLU A 79 -1.47 5.78 -10.21
N LEU A 80 -1.25 6.23 -8.98
CA LEU A 80 -2.31 6.48 -8.00
C LEU A 80 -2.65 7.96 -8.00
N THR A 81 -3.93 8.27 -8.06
CA THR A 81 -4.44 9.62 -7.82
C THR A 81 -4.26 10.00 -6.35
N GLU A 82 -4.32 11.27 -6.01
CA GLU A 82 -4.27 11.74 -4.62
C GLU A 82 -5.42 11.14 -3.79
N GLU A 83 -6.59 10.96 -4.37
CA GLU A 83 -7.74 10.33 -3.72
C GLU A 83 -7.46 8.86 -3.38
N GLU A 84 -6.86 8.10 -4.30
CA GLU A 84 -6.46 6.71 -4.07
C GLU A 84 -5.36 6.63 -2.99
N TRP A 85 -4.38 7.54 -2.99
CA TRP A 85 -3.38 7.65 -1.92
C TRP A 85 -4.03 7.90 -0.56
N SER A 86 -5.03 8.78 -0.51
CA SER A 86 -5.77 9.10 0.72
C SER A 86 -6.60 7.92 1.22
N SER A 87 -7.12 7.09 0.32
CA SER A 87 -7.94 5.92 0.64
C SER A 87 -7.13 4.72 1.12
N LEU A 88 -5.80 4.71 0.98
CA LEU A 88 -4.97 3.56 1.37
C LEU A 88 -5.11 3.20 2.85
N SER A 89 -5.31 4.18 3.73
CA SER A 89 -5.45 3.93 5.18
C SER A 89 -6.67 3.04 5.48
N GLU A 90 -7.79 3.31 4.85
CA GLU A 90 -9.01 2.49 4.99
C GLU A 90 -8.85 1.16 4.26
N ALA A 91 -8.31 1.20 3.06
CA ALA A 91 -8.15 0.03 2.21
C ALA A 91 -7.29 -1.08 2.83
N VAL A 92 -6.22 -0.73 3.56
CA VAL A 92 -5.41 -1.73 4.27
C VAL A 92 -6.12 -2.29 5.50
N GLN A 93 -7.07 -1.57 6.08
CA GLN A 93 -7.83 -2.04 7.26
C GLN A 93 -9.01 -2.93 6.88
N THR A 94 -9.53 -2.78 5.66
CA THR A 94 -10.70 -3.49 5.15
C THR A 94 -10.41 -4.22 3.83
N PRO A 95 -9.37 -5.06 3.77
CA PRO A 95 -9.04 -5.79 2.54
C PRO A 95 -10.11 -6.85 2.23
N PHE A 96 -10.30 -7.16 0.96
CA PHE A 96 -11.14 -8.29 0.60
C PHE A 96 -10.38 -9.62 0.57
N ALA A 97 -9.06 -9.60 0.37
CA ALA A 97 -8.23 -10.79 0.49
C ALA A 97 -6.81 -10.44 0.95
N ILE A 98 -6.20 -11.39 1.66
CA ILE A 98 -4.77 -11.36 2.00
C ILE A 98 -4.18 -12.69 1.58
N THR A 99 -3.02 -12.65 0.92
CA THR A 99 -2.28 -13.84 0.52
C THR A 99 -0.85 -13.79 1.04
N LYS A 100 -0.27 -14.97 1.32
CA LYS A 100 1.20 -15.12 1.39
C LYS A 100 1.72 -15.22 -0.03
N TYR A 101 2.79 -14.51 -0.32
CA TYR A 101 3.44 -14.53 -1.61
C TYR A 101 4.78 -15.27 -1.53
N TYR A 102 5.02 -16.17 -2.46
CA TYR A 102 6.19 -17.05 -2.50
C TYR A 102 7.03 -16.79 -3.74
N THR A 103 8.33 -17.12 -3.68
CA THR A 103 9.24 -16.97 -4.83
C THR A 103 9.09 -18.08 -5.86
N ASN A 104 8.54 -19.22 -5.46
CA ASN A 104 8.39 -20.41 -6.30
C ASN A 104 7.10 -21.17 -5.98
N ARG A 105 6.71 -22.07 -6.89
CA ARG A 105 5.52 -22.92 -6.74
C ARG A 105 5.59 -23.89 -5.55
N SER A 106 6.79 -24.27 -5.13
CA SER A 106 6.96 -25.19 -3.99
C SER A 106 6.66 -24.53 -2.64
N ARG A 107 6.43 -23.19 -2.63
CA ARG A 107 6.12 -22.40 -1.42
C ARG A 107 7.14 -22.53 -0.29
N GLN A 108 8.39 -22.85 -0.63
CA GLN A 108 9.45 -23.04 0.36
C GLN A 108 9.97 -21.74 0.95
N CYS A 109 9.84 -20.62 0.21
CA CYS A 109 10.35 -19.35 0.64
C CYS A 109 9.26 -18.26 0.50
N GLN A 110 8.63 -17.93 1.61
CA GLN A 110 7.71 -16.79 1.67
C GLN A 110 8.48 -15.49 1.48
N ARG A 111 8.04 -14.67 0.55
CA ARG A 111 8.64 -13.37 0.24
C ARG A 111 7.98 -12.23 0.97
N GLY A 112 6.69 -12.35 1.22
CA GLY A 112 5.88 -11.30 1.86
C GLY A 112 4.41 -11.62 1.77
N TYR A 113 3.61 -10.57 1.84
CA TYR A 113 2.16 -10.65 1.73
C TYR A 113 1.68 -9.81 0.57
N ARG A 114 0.50 -10.14 0.03
CA ARG A 114 -0.27 -9.27 -0.86
C ARG A 114 -1.60 -8.97 -0.20
N ILE A 115 -1.95 -7.69 -0.17
CA ILE A 115 -3.22 -7.20 0.34
C ILE A 115 -4.03 -6.71 -0.85
N TYR A 116 -5.14 -7.36 -1.10
CA TYR A 116 -6.10 -7.01 -2.13
C TYR A 116 -7.09 -6.01 -1.54
N THR A 117 -7.07 -4.79 -2.04
CA THR A 117 -7.90 -3.70 -1.53
C THR A 117 -9.20 -3.54 -2.32
N ASN A 118 -10.14 -2.79 -1.77
CA ASN A 118 -11.39 -2.43 -2.44
C ASN A 118 -11.26 -1.18 -3.34
N ILE A 119 -10.04 -0.67 -3.55
CA ILE A 119 -9.83 0.49 -4.43
C ILE A 119 -9.84 0.01 -5.89
N PRO A 120 -10.83 0.41 -6.70
CA PRO A 120 -10.94 -0.05 -8.08
C PRO A 120 -9.87 0.59 -8.97
N LYS A 121 -9.46 -0.15 -10.00
CA LYS A 121 -8.68 0.30 -11.15
C LYS A 121 -9.35 -0.17 -12.44
N SER A 122 -8.93 0.36 -13.59
CA SER A 122 -9.49 0.03 -14.91
C SER A 122 -9.57 -1.48 -15.16
N ASN A 123 -8.57 -2.23 -14.71
CA ASN A 123 -8.43 -3.66 -14.90
C ASN A 123 -8.55 -4.49 -13.60
N GLY A 124 -9.25 -3.96 -12.57
CA GLY A 124 -9.43 -4.71 -11.31
C GLY A 124 -9.29 -3.85 -10.06
N TYR A 125 -8.34 -4.15 -9.20
CA TYR A 125 -8.18 -3.51 -7.90
C TYR A 125 -6.72 -3.20 -7.61
N ILE A 126 -6.49 -2.26 -6.69
CA ILE A 126 -5.15 -2.03 -6.16
C ILE A 126 -4.75 -3.19 -5.26
N VAL A 127 -3.57 -3.73 -5.51
CA VAL A 127 -2.92 -4.75 -4.69
C VAL A 127 -1.63 -4.19 -4.12
N LEU A 128 -1.45 -4.37 -2.82
CA LEU A 128 -0.28 -3.92 -2.08
C LEU A 128 0.64 -5.10 -1.79
N GLY A 129 1.89 -5.02 -2.22
CA GLY A 129 2.93 -5.95 -1.79
C GLY A 129 3.54 -5.47 -0.48
N VAL A 130 3.55 -6.32 0.54
CA VAL A 130 3.93 -5.98 1.91
C VAL A 130 5.03 -6.90 2.42
N ASP A 131 6.11 -6.30 2.92
CA ASP A 131 7.22 -6.98 3.56
C ASP A 131 7.33 -6.58 5.03
N LEU A 132 7.67 -7.53 5.90
CA LEU A 132 8.00 -7.23 7.28
C LEU A 132 9.41 -6.66 7.36
N LYS A 133 9.57 -5.47 7.93
CA LYS A 133 10.87 -4.79 8.06
C LYS A 133 11.14 -4.29 9.48
N ARG A 134 12.42 -4.33 9.86
CA ARG A 134 12.93 -3.65 11.03
C ARG A 134 13.53 -2.32 10.61
N ILE A 135 13.05 -1.23 11.18
CA ILE A 135 13.62 0.10 10.94
C ILE A 135 14.32 0.60 12.20
N ASN A 136 15.49 1.20 11.99
CA ASN A 136 16.25 1.82 13.07
C ASN A 136 15.68 3.23 13.32
N GLN A 137 15.25 3.51 14.54
CA GLN A 137 14.72 4.80 14.95
C GLN A 137 15.81 5.80 15.38
N GLY A 138 17.07 5.41 15.34
CA GLY A 138 18.20 6.21 15.77
C GLY A 138 18.97 5.60 16.95
N LYS A 139 20.11 6.24 17.28
CA LYS A 139 21.01 5.75 18.33
C LYS A 139 20.30 5.63 19.69
N GLY A 140 20.36 4.46 20.28
CA GLY A 140 19.76 4.20 21.60
C GLY A 140 18.24 3.93 21.60
N LYS A 141 17.57 3.95 20.44
CA LYS A 141 16.15 3.57 20.33
C LYS A 141 16.01 2.12 19.87
N PRO A 142 14.98 1.39 20.34
CA PRO A 142 14.71 0.04 19.87
C PRO A 142 14.37 0.05 18.36
N PHE A 143 14.60 -1.07 17.70
CA PHE A 143 14.09 -1.26 16.34
C PHE A 143 12.57 -1.29 16.35
N ARG A 144 11.96 -0.61 15.39
CA ARG A 144 10.52 -0.70 15.14
C ARG A 144 10.26 -1.72 14.04
N LEU A 145 9.34 -2.63 14.29
CA LEU A 145 8.86 -3.58 13.30
C LEU A 145 7.68 -2.96 12.54
N ILE A 146 7.75 -2.94 11.22
CA ILE A 146 6.73 -2.36 10.36
C ILE A 146 6.31 -3.33 9.26
N ASN A 147 5.07 -3.21 8.80
CA ASN A 147 4.58 -3.79 7.57
C ASN A 147 4.83 -2.77 6.43
N SER A 148 5.94 -2.96 5.70
CA SER A 148 6.37 -2.02 4.67
C SER A 148 5.66 -2.32 3.36
N ILE A 149 4.86 -1.39 2.85
CA ILE A 149 4.27 -1.46 1.51
C ILE A 149 5.38 -1.16 0.50
N THR A 150 5.85 -2.18 -0.19
CA THR A 150 7.01 -2.09 -1.09
C THR A 150 6.62 -1.97 -2.54
N THR A 151 5.44 -2.45 -2.91
CA THR A 151 4.88 -2.36 -4.26
C THR A 151 3.39 -2.07 -4.21
N ILE A 152 2.91 -1.35 -5.21
CA ILE A 152 1.50 -1.04 -5.42
C ILE A 152 1.24 -1.25 -6.90
N PHE A 153 0.20 -1.96 -7.27
CA PHE A 153 -0.12 -2.21 -8.67
C PHE A 153 -1.60 -2.52 -8.84
N GLY A 154 -2.14 -2.17 -10.00
CA GLY A 154 -3.44 -2.64 -10.44
C GLY A 154 -3.36 -4.11 -10.83
N LYS A 155 -4.38 -4.89 -10.50
CA LYS A 155 -4.46 -6.31 -10.81
C LYS A 155 -5.90 -6.73 -11.02
N ASP A 156 -6.12 -7.61 -11.95
CA ASP A 156 -7.42 -8.18 -12.34
C ASP A 156 -8.10 -9.05 -11.28
N GLY A 157 -7.56 -9.10 -10.07
CA GLY A 157 -8.09 -9.90 -8.97
C GLY A 157 -7.69 -11.38 -9.01
N ASN A 158 -7.01 -11.84 -10.06
CA ASN A 158 -6.57 -13.22 -10.16
C ASN A 158 -5.42 -13.51 -9.19
N ILE A 159 -5.66 -14.45 -8.26
CA ILE A 159 -4.66 -14.95 -7.34
C ILE A 159 -3.78 -15.95 -8.09
N THR A 160 -2.47 -15.75 -8.06
CA THR A 160 -1.53 -16.58 -8.81
C THR A 160 -1.16 -17.86 -8.05
N GLU A 161 -0.59 -18.84 -8.75
CA GLU A 161 -0.07 -20.08 -8.17
C GLU A 161 1.05 -19.87 -7.12
N PHE A 162 1.67 -18.69 -7.13
CA PHE A 162 2.69 -18.28 -6.15
C PHE A 162 2.08 -17.70 -4.87
N GLU A 163 0.76 -17.72 -4.74
CA GLU A 163 0.04 -17.14 -3.63
C GLU A 163 -0.77 -18.18 -2.87
N GLU A 164 -0.84 -18.01 -1.57
CA GLU A 164 -1.69 -18.78 -0.66
C GLU A 164 -2.66 -17.83 0.04
N ILE A 165 -3.94 -18.02 -0.17
CA ILE A 165 -4.98 -17.23 0.50
C ILE A 165 -4.98 -17.57 1.99
N ILE A 166 -4.79 -16.56 2.83
CA ILE A 166 -4.86 -16.68 4.28
C ILE A 166 -6.03 -15.91 4.89
N PHE A 167 -6.63 -15.02 4.12
CA PHE A 167 -7.83 -14.28 4.49
C PHE A 167 -8.65 -13.99 3.23
N PHE A 168 -9.96 -14.15 3.33
CA PHE A 168 -10.90 -13.77 2.29
C PHE A 168 -12.20 -13.28 2.93
N CYS A 169 -12.64 -12.08 2.58
CA CYS A 169 -13.91 -11.52 3.00
C CYS A 169 -14.97 -11.81 1.94
N ASN A 170 -15.94 -12.66 2.26
CA ASN A 170 -17.10 -12.90 1.42
C ASN A 170 -18.04 -11.69 1.46
N SER A 171 -17.62 -10.55 0.91
CA SER A 171 -18.55 -9.45 0.66
C SER A 171 -19.37 -9.77 -0.57
N PRO A 172 -20.71 -9.72 -0.52
CA PRO A 172 -21.57 -10.05 -1.68
C PRO A 172 -21.38 -9.11 -2.89
N LEU A 173 -20.60 -8.05 -2.76
CA LEU A 173 -20.31 -7.10 -3.85
C LEU A 173 -19.20 -7.56 -4.81
N LEU A 174 -18.49 -8.65 -4.55
CA LEU A 174 -17.35 -9.13 -5.34
C LEU A 174 -17.57 -10.48 -6.03
N VAL A 175 -18.76 -11.06 -5.97
CA VAL A 175 -19.09 -12.35 -6.61
C VAL A 175 -19.67 -12.12 -8.03
N THR A 176 -19.16 -11.21 -8.79
CA THR A 176 -19.47 -11.17 -10.22
C THR A 176 -18.20 -11.32 -11.01
N SER A 177 -17.95 -12.53 -11.44
CA SER A 177 -17.42 -12.97 -12.74
C SER A 177 -16.20 -13.89 -12.82
N THR A 178 -15.44 -14.25 -11.76
CA THR A 178 -14.21 -15.02 -12.06
C THR A 178 -13.94 -16.28 -11.21
N LEU A 179 -14.82 -16.67 -10.30
CA LEU A 179 -14.66 -17.93 -9.54
C LEU A 179 -15.38 -19.15 -10.15
N VAL A 180 -16.03 -19.00 -11.31
CA VAL A 180 -16.72 -20.10 -12.00
C VAL A 180 -15.90 -20.46 -13.22
N ASN A 181 -14.81 -21.18 -13.06
CA ASN A 181 -14.25 -22.11 -14.06
C ASN A 181 -12.84 -22.56 -13.67
N ARG A 182 -12.74 -23.43 -12.68
CA ARG A 182 -11.65 -24.43 -12.61
C ARG A 182 -12.11 -25.65 -11.80
N HIS A 183 -13.07 -26.35 -12.38
CA HIS A 183 -13.10 -27.79 -12.28
C HIS A 183 -12.60 -28.30 -13.61
N TYR A 184 -11.36 -28.79 -13.62
CA TYR A 184 -10.89 -29.99 -14.34
C TYR A 184 -9.41 -30.20 -13.97
#